data_bd26c80aa7f762b6d922a0799a6d5923
#
_entry.id   bd26c80aa7f762b6d922a0799a6d5923
#
_cell.length_a   1.000
_cell.length_b   1.000
_cell.length_c   1.000
_cell.angle_alpha   90.00
_cell.angle_beta   90.00
_cell.angle_gamma   90.00
#
_symmetry.space_group_name_H-M   'P 1'
#
loop_
_entity.id
_entity.type
_entity.pdbx_description
1 polymer ?
#
loop_
_entity_poly.entity_id
_entity_poly.type
_entity_poly.pdbx_seq_one_letter_code
_entity_poly.pdbx_strand_id
1 'polypeptide(L)'
;GISMAAMNAGFNVIMIEQNDEAIQKAKAKINSTYDRSVKLNRISTEQKNKTMDKFSATTNFSELKDRDLIIEAVFENMDVKKEVFVKLNQICSQDCILASNTSYLNVNEIASVVDNPSRVIGLHFFSPANIMKLLEVVVAEKTSKDTVSTAFNLAKKMRKIPVRSGAVSYTHLRAH
;
A
#
# COMPACT_ATOMS: atom_id res chain seq x y z
N GLY A 1 -2.66 -8.96 -2.89
CA GLY A 1 -1.75 -8.40 -3.91
C GLY A 1 -0.63 -7.58 -3.29
N ILE A 2 -0.92 -6.37 -2.80
CA ILE A 2 0.10 -5.44 -2.25
C ILE A 2 0.83 -6.09 -1.06
N SER A 3 0.10 -6.66 -0.10
CA SER A 3 0.69 -7.36 1.07
C SER A 3 1.68 -8.44 0.63
N MET A 4 1.31 -9.26 -0.36
CA MET A 4 2.19 -10.30 -0.88
C MET A 4 3.45 -9.72 -1.55
N ALA A 5 3.31 -8.62 -2.31
CA ALA A 5 4.45 -7.96 -2.92
C ALA A 5 5.43 -7.43 -1.87
N ALA A 6 4.92 -6.85 -0.77
CA ALA A 6 5.72 -6.38 0.35
C ALA A 6 6.39 -7.53 1.11
N MET A 7 5.65 -8.60 1.44
CA MET A 7 6.20 -9.79 2.12
C MET A 7 7.30 -10.46 1.29
N ASN A 8 7.12 -10.59 -0.02
CA ASN A 8 8.12 -11.14 -0.93
C ASN A 8 9.40 -10.29 -1.00
N ALA A 9 9.29 -8.99 -0.71
CA ALA A 9 10.43 -8.08 -0.60
C ALA A 9 11.09 -8.10 0.80
N GLY A 10 10.55 -8.91 1.74
CA GLY A 10 11.09 -9.09 3.07
C GLY A 10 10.51 -8.16 4.14
N PHE A 11 9.50 -7.35 3.82
CA PHE A 11 8.87 -6.46 4.79
C PHE A 11 7.91 -7.22 5.71
N ASN A 12 7.82 -6.78 6.97
CA ASN A 12 6.77 -7.18 7.87
C ASN A 12 5.50 -6.40 7.53
N VAL A 13 4.38 -7.10 7.39
CA VAL A 13 3.11 -6.53 6.93
C VAL A 13 2.03 -6.79 7.98
N ILE A 14 1.37 -5.71 8.39
CA ILE A 14 0.11 -5.77 9.13
C ILE A 14 -1.01 -5.31 8.21
N MET A 15 -2.00 -6.15 8.00
CA MET A 15 -3.19 -5.80 7.25
C MET A 15 -4.32 -5.43 8.20
N ILE A 16 -4.94 -4.28 7.97
CA ILE A 16 -6.14 -3.86 8.68
C ILE A 16 -7.34 -4.18 7.81
N GLU A 17 -8.33 -4.82 8.40
CA GLU A 17 -9.60 -5.15 7.77
C GLU A 17 -10.79 -4.74 8.64
N GLN A 18 -11.98 -4.66 8.04
CA GLN A 18 -13.19 -4.18 8.72
C GLN A 18 -13.72 -5.15 9.78
N ASN A 19 -13.51 -6.45 9.58
CA ASN A 19 -14.00 -7.51 10.46
C ASN A 19 -13.20 -8.80 10.30
N ASP A 20 -13.41 -9.72 11.23
CA ASP A 20 -12.70 -11.01 11.25
C ASP A 20 -12.99 -11.88 10.02
N GLU A 21 -14.18 -11.81 9.45
CA GLU A 21 -14.52 -12.55 8.23
C GLU A 21 -13.65 -12.09 7.06
N ALA A 22 -13.47 -10.78 6.89
CA ALA A 22 -12.58 -10.20 5.88
C ALA A 22 -11.13 -10.63 6.10
N ILE A 23 -10.67 -10.65 7.36
CA ILE A 23 -9.35 -11.15 7.73
C ILE A 23 -9.18 -12.61 7.31
N GLN A 24 -10.13 -13.49 7.63
CA GLN A 24 -10.05 -14.90 7.27
C GLN A 24 -10.05 -15.11 5.75
N LYS A 25 -10.90 -14.40 5.01
CA LYS A 25 -10.91 -14.42 3.53
C LYS A 25 -9.55 -14.01 2.94
N ALA A 26 -8.98 -12.93 3.45
CA ALA A 26 -7.71 -12.43 2.97
C ALA A 26 -6.56 -13.41 3.27
N LYS A 27 -6.50 -13.95 4.49
CA LYS A 27 -5.52 -14.99 4.87
C LYS A 27 -5.64 -16.23 4.00
N ALA A 28 -6.85 -16.72 3.77
CA ALA A 28 -7.11 -17.88 2.93
C ALA A 28 -6.65 -17.64 1.49
N LYS A 29 -6.93 -16.46 0.93
CA LYS A 29 -6.51 -16.09 -0.43
C LYS A 29 -4.98 -15.99 -0.57
N ILE A 30 -4.31 -15.40 0.40
CA ILE A 30 -2.84 -15.31 0.43
C ILE A 30 -2.25 -16.71 0.50
N ASN A 31 -2.70 -17.54 1.44
CA ASN A 31 -2.25 -18.92 1.60
C ASN A 31 -2.42 -19.74 0.32
N SER A 32 -3.63 -19.73 -0.27
CA SER A 32 -3.91 -20.49 -1.50
C SER A 32 -3.02 -20.07 -2.67
N THR A 33 -2.66 -18.77 -2.74
CA THR A 33 -1.76 -18.28 -3.79
C THR A 33 -0.34 -18.82 -3.59
N TYR A 34 0.15 -18.84 -2.35
CA TYR A 34 1.46 -19.44 -2.04
C TYR A 34 1.45 -20.96 -2.21
N ASP A 35 0.38 -21.67 -1.81
CA ASP A 35 0.23 -23.11 -2.02
C ASP A 35 0.30 -23.47 -3.50
N ARG A 36 -0.34 -22.68 -4.35
CA ARG A 36 -0.21 -22.85 -5.80
C ARG A 36 1.23 -22.66 -6.28
N SER A 37 1.96 -21.71 -5.71
CA SER A 37 3.37 -21.49 -6.06
C SER A 37 4.26 -22.64 -5.63
N VAL A 38 3.99 -23.25 -4.47
CA VAL A 38 4.68 -24.48 -4.00
C VAL A 38 4.36 -25.65 -4.91
N LYS A 39 3.08 -25.88 -5.24
CA LYS A 39 2.67 -26.96 -6.16
C LYS A 39 3.30 -26.86 -7.54
N LEU A 40 3.58 -25.63 -8.00
CA LEU A 40 4.25 -25.37 -9.27
C LEU A 40 5.79 -25.35 -9.14
N ASN A 41 6.35 -25.75 -8.00
CA ASN A 41 7.79 -25.75 -7.71
C ASN A 41 8.48 -24.39 -7.93
N ARG A 42 7.74 -23.27 -7.77
CA ARG A 42 8.29 -21.92 -7.88
C ARG A 42 8.95 -21.45 -6.60
N ILE A 43 8.48 -21.94 -5.46
CA ILE A 43 9.04 -21.72 -4.12
C ILE A 43 8.95 -23.02 -3.32
N SER A 44 9.82 -23.19 -2.32
CA SER A 44 9.71 -24.29 -1.38
C SER A 44 8.66 -24.02 -0.30
N THR A 45 8.21 -25.07 0.39
CA THR A 45 7.32 -24.94 1.57
C THR A 45 7.99 -24.11 2.66
N GLU A 46 9.30 -24.26 2.86
CA GLU A 46 10.06 -23.48 3.82
C GLU A 46 10.05 -21.97 3.47
N GLN A 47 10.27 -21.65 2.19
CA GLN A 47 10.19 -20.26 1.71
C GLN A 47 8.80 -19.67 1.91
N LYS A 48 7.73 -20.44 1.63
CA LYS A 48 6.36 -20.04 1.93
C LYS A 48 6.21 -19.69 3.40
N ASN A 49 6.58 -20.61 4.30
CA ASN A 49 6.41 -20.42 5.75
C ASN A 49 7.17 -19.17 6.22
N LYS A 50 8.45 -19.03 5.86
CA LYS A 50 9.27 -17.86 6.20
C LYS A 50 8.66 -16.54 5.70
N THR A 51 7.98 -16.56 4.55
CA THR A 51 7.30 -15.38 4.02
C THR A 51 6.02 -15.10 4.80
N MET A 52 5.24 -16.14 5.13
CA MET A 52 4.00 -16.01 5.88
C MET A 52 4.23 -15.56 7.33
N ASP A 53 5.37 -15.85 7.94
CA ASP A 53 5.75 -15.36 9.28
C ASP A 53 5.85 -13.83 9.35
N LYS A 54 5.99 -13.15 8.20
CA LYS A 54 6.00 -11.68 8.09
C LYS A 54 4.61 -11.05 8.02
N PHE A 55 3.55 -11.86 8.03
CA PHE A 55 2.19 -11.39 7.83
C PHE A 55 1.34 -11.52 9.09
N SER A 56 0.72 -10.42 9.45
CA SER A 56 -0.36 -10.39 10.44
C SER A 56 -1.56 -9.61 9.92
N ALA A 57 -2.72 -9.81 10.53
CA ALA A 57 -3.93 -9.08 10.19
C ALA A 57 -4.77 -8.86 11.43
N THR A 58 -5.36 -7.68 11.55
CA THR A 58 -6.16 -7.26 12.70
C THR A 58 -7.25 -6.26 12.26
N THR A 59 -8.25 -6.06 13.12
CA THR A 59 -9.23 -4.97 12.96
C THR A 59 -8.84 -3.71 13.74
N ASN A 60 -7.77 -3.79 14.53
CA ASN A 60 -7.36 -2.74 15.43
C ASN A 60 -6.38 -1.76 14.78
N PHE A 61 -6.84 -0.55 14.51
CA PHE A 61 -6.02 0.52 13.94
C PHE A 61 -4.87 0.98 14.85
N SER A 62 -4.96 0.79 16.17
CA SER A 62 -3.88 1.21 17.09
C SER A 62 -2.56 0.49 16.85
N GLU A 63 -2.58 -0.66 16.19
CA GLU A 63 -1.38 -1.39 15.79
C GLU A 63 -0.58 -0.72 14.67
N LEU A 64 -1.14 0.33 14.07
CA LEU A 64 -0.45 1.13 13.05
C LEU A 64 0.44 2.22 13.63
N LYS A 65 0.38 2.47 14.93
CA LYS A 65 1.07 3.56 15.64
C LYS A 65 2.56 3.67 15.29
N ASP A 66 3.27 2.55 15.28
CA ASP A 66 4.73 2.50 15.13
C ASP A 66 5.14 1.93 13.75
N ARG A 67 4.35 2.23 12.71
CA ARG A 67 4.66 1.78 11.35
C ARG A 67 5.42 2.86 10.58
N ASP A 68 6.32 2.41 9.70
CA ASP A 68 7.13 3.31 8.87
C ASP A 68 6.34 3.83 7.66
N LEU A 69 5.42 3.00 7.15
CA LEU A 69 4.62 3.31 5.97
C LEU A 69 3.28 2.60 6.01
N ILE A 70 2.23 3.32 5.67
CA ILE A 70 0.88 2.80 5.47
C ILE A 70 0.52 2.91 3.99
N ILE A 71 -0.07 1.87 3.42
CA ILE A 71 -0.66 1.88 2.08
C ILE A 71 -2.17 1.68 2.23
N GLU A 72 -2.92 2.75 2.07
CA GLU A 72 -4.37 2.71 2.04
C GLU A 72 -4.85 2.16 0.69
N ALA A 73 -5.71 1.16 0.72
CA ALA A 73 -6.30 0.52 -0.45
C ALA A 73 -7.79 0.19 -0.23
N VAL A 74 -8.50 1.08 0.44
CA VAL A 74 -9.96 0.98 0.65
C VAL A 74 -10.73 1.33 -0.63
N PHE A 75 -12.05 1.29 -0.55
CA PHE A 75 -12.92 1.59 -1.68
C PHE A 75 -12.59 2.94 -2.34
N GLU A 76 -12.67 3.00 -3.68
CA GLU A 76 -12.27 4.15 -4.50
C GLU A 76 -13.31 5.27 -4.43
N ASN A 77 -13.42 5.90 -3.26
CA ASN A 77 -14.30 7.03 -2.94
C ASN A 77 -13.51 8.05 -2.12
N MET A 78 -13.62 9.33 -2.51
CA MET A 78 -12.83 10.41 -1.89
C MET A 78 -13.13 10.59 -0.40
N ASP A 79 -14.41 10.58 -0.02
CA ASP A 79 -14.82 10.81 1.37
C ASP A 79 -14.34 9.66 2.27
N VAL A 80 -14.48 8.41 1.81
CA VAL A 80 -13.99 7.22 2.52
C VAL A 80 -12.48 7.29 2.72
N LYS A 81 -11.72 7.69 1.69
CA LYS A 81 -10.26 7.83 1.79
C LYS A 81 -9.87 8.96 2.74
N LYS A 82 -10.55 10.10 2.68
CA LYS A 82 -10.31 11.22 3.62
C LYS A 82 -10.58 10.81 5.08
N GLU A 83 -11.67 10.10 5.36
CA GLU A 83 -11.97 9.57 6.70
C GLU A 83 -10.86 8.64 7.21
N VAL A 84 -10.36 7.74 6.36
CA VAL A 84 -9.24 6.86 6.71
C VAL A 84 -7.98 7.68 6.98
N PHE A 85 -7.65 8.68 6.15
CA PHE A 85 -6.46 9.50 6.32
C PHE A 85 -6.52 10.39 7.58
N VAL A 86 -7.70 10.92 7.94
CA VAL A 86 -7.91 11.60 9.24
C VAL A 86 -7.58 10.66 10.39
N LYS A 87 -8.09 9.43 10.35
CA LYS A 87 -7.83 8.44 11.38
C LYS A 87 -6.35 8.05 11.45
N LEU A 88 -5.70 7.84 10.31
CA LEU A 88 -4.27 7.55 10.24
C LEU A 88 -3.41 8.70 10.75
N ASN A 89 -3.81 9.95 10.46
CA ASN A 89 -3.12 11.14 10.95
C ASN A 89 -3.10 11.23 12.47
N GLN A 90 -4.17 10.77 13.13
CA GLN A 90 -4.29 10.77 14.60
C GLN A 90 -3.49 9.63 15.26
N ILE A 91 -3.32 8.51 14.57
CA ILE A 91 -2.75 7.27 15.15
C ILE A 91 -1.25 7.16 14.84
N CYS A 92 -0.85 7.40 13.60
CA CYS A 92 0.51 7.17 13.13
C CYS A 92 1.46 8.29 13.55
N SER A 93 2.73 7.94 13.78
CA SER A 93 3.78 8.93 14.03
C SER A 93 3.90 9.93 12.88
N GLN A 94 4.47 11.10 13.15
CA GLN A 94 4.64 12.15 12.12
C GLN A 94 5.66 11.74 11.03
N ASP A 95 6.54 10.79 11.32
CA ASP A 95 7.53 10.25 10.37
C ASP A 95 6.96 9.14 9.48
N CYS A 96 5.78 8.59 9.82
CA CYS A 96 5.13 7.55 9.05
C CYS A 96 4.64 8.10 7.71
N ILE A 97 5.07 7.50 6.60
CA ILE A 97 4.57 7.84 5.26
C ILE A 97 3.16 7.28 5.09
N LEU A 98 2.24 8.13 4.64
CA LEU A 98 0.85 7.78 4.34
C LEU A 98 0.67 7.72 2.81
N ALA A 99 0.50 6.53 2.27
CA ALA A 99 0.31 6.32 0.84
C ALA A 99 -1.12 5.90 0.51
N SER A 100 -1.67 6.42 -0.58
CA SER A 100 -2.95 5.94 -1.14
C SER A 100 -2.70 5.15 -2.42
N ASN A 101 -3.36 3.99 -2.53
CA ASN A 101 -3.37 3.19 -3.75
C ASN A 101 -4.50 3.61 -4.69
N THR A 102 -4.93 4.87 -4.65
CA THR A 102 -5.92 5.37 -5.59
C THR A 102 -5.45 5.24 -7.03
N SER A 103 -6.38 4.92 -7.93
CA SER A 103 -6.11 4.83 -9.37
C SER A 103 -6.38 6.13 -10.13
N TYR A 104 -7.20 7.04 -9.58
CA TYR A 104 -7.58 8.27 -10.28
C TYR A 104 -7.98 9.45 -9.38
N LEU A 105 -8.16 9.24 -8.08
CA LEU A 105 -8.55 10.34 -7.18
C LEU A 105 -7.36 11.28 -6.94
N ASN A 106 -7.67 12.54 -6.71
CA ASN A 106 -6.67 13.57 -6.52
C ASN A 106 -5.96 13.41 -5.16
N VAL A 107 -4.68 13.05 -5.20
CA VAL A 107 -3.86 12.85 -3.99
C VAL A 107 -3.70 14.15 -3.20
N ASN A 108 -3.76 15.33 -3.82
CA ASN A 108 -3.75 16.62 -3.11
C ASN A 108 -4.95 16.76 -2.18
N GLU A 109 -6.13 16.32 -2.63
CA GLU A 109 -7.34 16.36 -1.79
C GLU A 109 -7.26 15.38 -0.63
N ILE A 110 -6.70 14.19 -0.85
CA ILE A 110 -6.45 13.22 0.22
C ILE A 110 -5.46 13.80 1.23
N ALA A 111 -4.39 14.43 0.76
CA ALA A 111 -3.37 15.06 1.61
C ALA A 111 -3.89 16.25 2.41
N SER A 112 -4.95 16.92 1.95
CA SER A 112 -5.48 18.14 2.60
C SER A 112 -6.04 17.90 4.01
N VAL A 113 -6.37 16.66 4.35
CA VAL A 113 -6.92 16.31 5.69
C VAL A 113 -5.84 15.83 6.68
N VAL A 114 -4.58 15.88 6.28
CA VAL A 114 -3.43 15.45 7.09
C VAL A 114 -2.64 16.69 7.56
N ASP A 115 -2.29 16.77 8.85
CA ASP A 115 -1.57 17.90 9.44
C ASP A 115 -0.23 18.16 8.77
N ASN A 116 0.50 17.06 8.47
CA ASN A 116 1.74 17.10 7.72
C ASN A 116 1.59 16.44 6.34
N PRO A 117 1.10 17.18 5.32
CA PRO A 117 0.89 16.61 3.98
C PRO A 117 2.19 16.27 3.23
N SER A 118 3.36 16.69 3.74
CA SER A 118 4.65 16.37 3.11
C SER A 118 4.98 14.86 3.12
N ARG A 119 4.35 14.10 4.02
CA ARG A 119 4.46 12.64 4.15
C ARG A 119 3.42 11.85 3.36
N VAL A 120 2.54 12.55 2.63
CA VAL A 120 1.48 11.90 1.83
C VAL A 120 1.93 11.73 0.39
N ILE A 121 1.65 10.54 -0.18
CA ILE A 121 2.02 10.18 -1.55
C ILE A 121 1.01 9.18 -2.14
N GLY A 122 0.88 9.14 -3.46
CA GLY A 122 0.17 8.06 -4.14
C GLY A 122 1.12 6.93 -4.50
N LEU A 123 0.70 5.69 -4.24
CA LEU A 123 1.39 4.46 -4.66
C LEU A 123 0.38 3.56 -5.36
N HIS A 124 0.22 3.76 -6.68
CA HIS A 124 -0.75 3.01 -7.47
C HIS A 124 -0.14 1.71 -7.99
N PHE A 125 -0.56 0.60 -7.40
CA PHE A 125 -0.19 -0.76 -7.81
C PHE A 125 -1.18 -1.30 -8.83
N PHE A 126 -0.66 -1.82 -9.93
CA PHE A 126 -1.49 -2.50 -10.93
C PHE A 126 -1.84 -3.91 -10.48
N SER A 127 -3.08 -4.32 -10.76
CA SER A 127 -3.59 -5.64 -10.37
C SER A 127 -3.22 -6.72 -11.40
N PRO A 128 -2.76 -7.90 -10.92
CA PRO A 128 -2.46 -8.31 -9.54
C PRO A 128 -1.11 -7.74 -9.04
N ALA A 129 -1.12 -7.03 -7.90
CA ALA A 129 0.05 -6.28 -7.43
C ALA A 129 1.29 -7.14 -7.12
N ASN A 130 1.13 -8.42 -6.80
CA ASN A 130 2.24 -9.35 -6.60
C ASN A 130 2.89 -9.84 -7.91
N ILE A 131 2.28 -9.57 -9.07
CA ILE A 131 2.74 -10.00 -10.40
C ILE A 131 3.17 -8.79 -11.23
N MET A 132 2.31 -7.77 -11.31
CA MET A 132 2.54 -6.59 -12.14
C MET A 132 3.74 -5.80 -11.63
N LYS A 133 4.64 -5.44 -12.54
CA LYS A 133 5.89 -4.78 -12.17
C LYS A 133 5.75 -3.26 -12.04
N LEU A 134 4.84 -2.65 -12.78
CA LEU A 134 4.67 -1.20 -12.76
C LEU A 134 4.11 -0.72 -11.42
N LEU A 135 4.68 0.36 -10.91
CA LEU A 135 4.20 1.13 -9.76
C LEU A 135 4.23 2.61 -10.10
N GLU A 136 3.08 3.25 -10.14
CA GLU A 136 3.02 4.70 -10.29
C GLU A 136 3.21 5.37 -8.93
N VAL A 137 4.19 6.25 -8.86
CA VAL A 137 4.49 7.10 -7.71
C VAL A 137 3.88 8.46 -8.00
N VAL A 138 2.70 8.71 -7.44
CA VAL A 138 1.91 9.93 -7.67
C VAL A 138 2.31 10.98 -6.64
N VAL A 139 3.01 12.01 -7.08
CA VAL A 139 3.57 13.06 -6.21
C VAL A 139 2.57 14.21 -6.09
N ALA A 140 2.06 14.43 -4.86
CA ALA A 140 1.23 15.59 -4.54
C ALA A 140 2.08 16.86 -4.41
N GLU A 141 1.44 18.03 -4.47
CA GLU A 141 2.12 19.34 -4.44
C GLU A 141 3.01 19.53 -3.21
N LYS A 142 2.54 19.05 -2.06
CA LYS A 142 3.24 19.18 -0.78
C LYS A 142 4.11 17.99 -0.40
N THR A 143 4.14 16.93 -1.20
CA THR A 143 4.96 15.73 -0.94
C THR A 143 6.44 16.10 -0.89
N SER A 144 7.13 15.75 0.19
CA SER A 144 8.55 16.05 0.36
C SER A 144 9.43 15.21 -0.57
N LYS A 145 10.63 15.71 -0.87
CA LYS A 145 11.64 14.97 -1.65
C LYS A 145 12.04 13.67 -0.97
N ASP A 146 12.10 13.65 0.37
CA ASP A 146 12.46 12.47 1.16
C ASP A 146 11.36 11.41 1.07
N THR A 147 10.08 11.79 1.13
CA THR A 147 8.95 10.90 0.91
C THR A 147 8.99 10.28 -0.49
N VAL A 148 9.26 11.08 -1.52
CA VAL A 148 9.42 10.59 -2.90
C VAL A 148 10.59 9.62 -3.01
N SER A 149 11.75 9.98 -2.46
CA SER A 149 12.94 9.12 -2.48
C SER A 149 12.69 7.77 -1.80
N THR A 150 12.02 7.79 -0.64
CA THR A 150 11.65 6.58 0.10
C THR A 150 10.68 5.72 -0.71
N ALA A 151 9.70 6.31 -1.38
CA ALA A 151 8.75 5.59 -2.24
C ALA A 151 9.46 4.89 -3.42
N PHE A 152 10.41 5.57 -4.06
CA PHE A 152 11.22 4.96 -5.14
C PHE A 152 12.11 3.82 -4.63
N ASN A 153 12.71 3.98 -3.45
CA ASN A 153 13.53 2.93 -2.83
C ASN A 153 12.67 1.72 -2.42
N LEU A 154 11.47 1.95 -1.87
CA LEU A 154 10.49 0.90 -1.59
C LEU A 154 10.13 0.13 -2.87
N ALA A 155 9.78 0.84 -3.94
CA ALA A 155 9.45 0.24 -5.23
C ALA A 155 10.56 -0.67 -5.75
N LYS A 156 11.81 -0.22 -5.71
CA LYS A 156 12.98 -1.02 -6.10
C LYS A 156 13.14 -2.27 -5.24
N LYS A 157 13.01 -2.16 -3.90
CA LYS A 157 13.04 -3.31 -2.98
C LYS A 157 11.93 -4.31 -3.28
N MET A 158 10.76 -3.83 -3.65
CA MET A 158 9.62 -4.66 -4.07
C MET A 158 9.76 -5.18 -5.53
N ARG A 159 10.90 -4.96 -6.18
CA ARG A 159 11.17 -5.32 -7.58
C ARG A 159 10.14 -4.75 -8.56
N LYS A 160 9.65 -3.55 -8.25
CA LYS A 160 8.78 -2.77 -9.11
C LYS A 160 9.59 -1.82 -9.99
N ILE A 161 8.98 -1.41 -11.09
CA ILE A 161 9.46 -0.35 -11.97
C ILE A 161 8.67 0.90 -11.60
N PRO A 162 9.26 1.84 -10.82
CA PRO A 162 8.56 3.05 -10.43
C PRO A 162 8.53 4.06 -11.57
N VAL A 163 7.36 4.62 -11.80
CA VAL A 163 7.17 5.75 -12.72
C VAL A 163 6.58 6.91 -11.93
N ARG A 164 7.21 8.08 -12.03
CA ARG A 164 6.71 9.29 -11.38
C ARG A 164 5.58 9.89 -12.20
N SER A 165 4.47 10.21 -11.55
CA SER A 165 3.41 11.06 -12.10
C SER A 165 3.06 12.18 -11.12
N GLY A 166 2.52 13.30 -11.64
CA GLY A 166 1.98 14.37 -10.82
C GLY A 166 0.52 14.13 -10.49
N ALA A 167 0.05 14.64 -9.35
CA ALA A 167 -1.34 14.49 -8.91
C ALA A 167 -2.37 15.08 -9.89
N VAL A 168 -1.94 15.97 -10.78
CA VAL A 168 -2.80 16.68 -11.77
C VAL A 168 -2.94 15.92 -13.09
N SER A 169 -2.06 14.95 -13.38
CA SER A 169 -2.04 14.23 -14.68
C SER A 169 -3.23 13.31 -14.91
N TYR A 170 -3.91 12.88 -13.87
CA TYR A 170 -4.99 11.90 -13.96
C TYR A 170 -6.29 12.46 -14.55
N THR A 171 -6.54 13.77 -14.41
CA THR A 171 -7.76 14.42 -14.91
C THR A 171 -7.77 14.64 -16.43
N HIS A 172 -6.62 14.67 -17.08
CA HIS A 172 -6.51 14.94 -18.50
C HIS A 172 -6.43 13.70 -19.40
N LEU A 173 -6.05 12.52 -18.89
CA LEU A 173 -5.89 11.30 -19.70
C LEU A 173 -7.18 10.49 -19.90
N ARG A 174 -8.28 10.84 -19.24
CA ARG A 174 -9.59 10.17 -19.39
C ARG A 174 -10.66 11.00 -20.09
N ALA A 175 -10.33 12.15 -20.66
CA ALA A 175 -11.28 13.02 -21.39
C ALA A 175 -11.30 12.77 -22.92
N HIS A 176 -10.76 11.63 -23.39
CA HIS A 176 -10.83 11.22 -24.80
C HIS A 176 -11.24 9.77 -24.96
#